data_083d0531ef1016e74d952f2d358f89e6
#
_entry.id   083d0531ef1016e74d952f2d358f89e6
#
_cell.length_a   1.000
_cell.length_b   1.000
_cell.length_c   1.000
_cell.angle_alpha   90.00
_cell.angle_beta   90.00
_cell.angle_gamma   90.00
#
_symmetry.space_group_name_H-M   'P 1'
#
loop_
_entity.id
_entity.type
_entity.pdbx_description
1 polymer ?
#
loop_
_entity_poly.entity_id
_entity_poly.type
_entity_poly.pdbx_seq_one_letter_code
_entity_poly.pdbx_strand_id
1 'polypeptide(L)'
;MVIDSRAVTRLKSVIGSHAHTEALRDGRVTSPRVSLEFEAIEGTLRNAMTRMARRAEFDLCEMSPTSYLMARLDGASLIALPVFPYRQFPLDQIVVRSDAGVDGPGDLPGKRIGTRTWAQPTGLWIREMLRSQYDCDLKDSGWTFVAEDPFPGVRRPEGWVDRRGETLASLLAEGHVDVAIGLAEVPDGCQPLFGKPVEEARAWYARTRLVPVNHLIALRGEHRDPELTGELCRMFEAAKREFLAIADACGLAGPEVGPLRLVTGLYDPLPYGWSANEDVCGALTEAMYRQGMCDGRLPAAELVEAVEPA
;
A
#
# COMPACT_ATOMS: atom_id res chain seq x y z
N MET A 1 -13.72 -42.41 1.05
CA MET A 1 -13.68 -40.94 0.82
C MET A 1 -14.47 -40.31 1.97
N VAL A 2 -13.81 -39.95 3.04
CA VAL A 2 -14.45 -39.28 4.20
C VAL A 2 -14.66 -37.83 3.77
N ILE A 3 -15.90 -37.44 3.54
CA ILE A 3 -16.26 -36.02 3.36
C ILE A 3 -16.08 -35.38 4.73
N ASP A 4 -15.02 -34.62 4.94
CA ASP A 4 -14.81 -33.80 6.13
C ASP A 4 -15.95 -32.76 6.16
N SER A 5 -16.95 -32.98 7.01
CA SER A 5 -18.15 -32.16 7.12
C SER A 5 -17.92 -30.90 7.98
N ARG A 6 -16.73 -30.28 7.91
CA ARG A 6 -16.53 -28.98 8.53
C ARG A 6 -17.44 -27.96 7.84
N ALA A 7 -18.17 -27.19 8.63
CA ALA A 7 -19.02 -26.13 8.13
C ALA A 7 -18.18 -25.13 7.32
N VAL A 8 -18.70 -24.63 6.20
CA VAL A 8 -18.06 -23.58 5.40
C VAL A 8 -17.90 -22.32 6.26
N THR A 9 -16.67 -21.85 6.41
CA THR A 9 -16.39 -20.58 7.09
C THR A 9 -16.80 -19.44 6.19
N ARG A 10 -17.76 -18.63 6.64
CA ARG A 10 -18.21 -17.42 5.93
C ARG A 10 -17.47 -16.23 6.48
N LEU A 11 -16.89 -15.43 5.58
CA LEU A 11 -16.11 -14.26 5.95
C LEU A 11 -16.70 -13.00 5.33
N LYS A 12 -17.18 -12.09 6.16
CA LYS A 12 -17.58 -10.73 5.78
C LYS A 12 -16.36 -9.97 5.27
N SER A 13 -16.31 -9.72 3.96
CA SER A 13 -15.08 -9.37 3.25
C SER A 13 -15.19 -8.02 2.54
N VAL A 14 -14.14 -7.18 2.66
CA VAL A 14 -14.00 -5.93 1.90
C VAL A 14 -12.64 -5.92 1.20
N ILE A 15 -12.67 -5.93 -0.12
CA ILE A 15 -11.47 -5.86 -0.98
C ILE A 15 -11.75 -4.83 -2.07
N GLY A 16 -10.75 -4.08 -2.50
CA GLY A 16 -10.84 -3.17 -3.64
C GLY A 16 -11.16 -3.90 -4.96
N SER A 17 -11.57 -3.15 -5.96
CA SER A 17 -11.79 -3.69 -7.30
C SER A 17 -10.44 -3.83 -8.01
N HIS A 18 -9.84 -5.01 -7.90
CA HIS A 18 -8.61 -5.38 -8.59
C HIS A 18 -8.92 -6.46 -9.62
N ALA A 19 -8.48 -6.28 -10.87
CA ALA A 19 -8.74 -7.23 -11.94
C ALA A 19 -8.23 -8.65 -11.57
N HIS A 20 -7.11 -8.75 -10.86
CA HIS A 20 -6.52 -10.01 -10.44
C HIS A 20 -7.19 -10.67 -9.20
N THR A 21 -8.21 -10.03 -8.62
CA THR A 21 -9.04 -10.62 -7.56
C THR A 21 -10.49 -10.85 -7.99
N GLU A 22 -10.84 -10.48 -9.23
CA GLU A 22 -12.22 -10.54 -9.74
C GLU A 22 -12.78 -11.95 -9.73
N ALA A 23 -11.96 -12.97 -10.02
CA ALA A 23 -12.36 -14.37 -10.00
C ALA A 23 -12.86 -14.87 -8.63
N LEU A 24 -12.52 -14.17 -7.53
CA LEU A 24 -13.07 -14.42 -6.20
C LEU A 24 -14.48 -13.86 -6.06
N ARG A 25 -14.80 -12.75 -6.73
CA ARG A 25 -16.09 -12.05 -6.63
C ARG A 25 -17.15 -12.70 -7.50
N ASP A 26 -16.77 -13.10 -8.71
CA ASP A 26 -17.69 -13.69 -9.69
C ASP A 26 -17.83 -15.22 -9.56
N GLY A 27 -17.12 -15.82 -8.58
CA GLY A 27 -17.24 -17.22 -8.25
C GLY A 27 -16.50 -18.18 -9.19
N ARG A 28 -15.62 -17.70 -10.05
CA ARG A 28 -14.73 -18.56 -10.86
C ARG A 28 -13.69 -19.27 -9.99
N VAL A 29 -13.25 -18.63 -8.91
CA VAL A 29 -12.42 -19.24 -7.87
C VAL A 29 -13.24 -19.38 -6.59
N THR A 30 -13.44 -20.61 -6.15
CA THR A 30 -14.22 -20.94 -4.96
C THR A 30 -13.47 -21.94 -4.08
N SER A 31 -13.94 -22.09 -2.85
CA SER A 31 -13.45 -23.08 -1.90
C SER A 31 -14.61 -23.87 -1.26
N PRO A 32 -14.45 -25.17 -1.02
CA PRO A 32 -15.42 -25.92 -0.23
C PRO A 32 -15.37 -25.59 1.27
N ARG A 33 -14.36 -24.86 1.73
CA ARG A 33 -14.11 -24.53 3.14
C ARG A 33 -14.39 -23.08 3.50
N VAL A 34 -14.28 -22.16 2.51
CA VAL A 34 -14.37 -20.71 2.73
C VAL A 34 -15.31 -20.09 1.73
N SER A 35 -16.18 -19.21 2.21
CA SER A 35 -17.02 -18.34 1.41
C SER A 35 -16.71 -16.88 1.76
N LEU A 36 -16.28 -16.09 0.77
CA LEU A 36 -16.09 -14.65 0.92
C LEU A 36 -17.42 -13.95 0.63
N GLU A 37 -17.99 -13.30 1.64
CA GLU A 37 -19.20 -12.50 1.52
C GLU A 37 -18.79 -11.04 1.31
N PHE A 38 -18.76 -10.61 0.04
CA PHE A 38 -18.28 -9.28 -0.31
C PHE A 38 -19.28 -8.19 0.05
N GLU A 39 -18.89 -7.31 0.94
CA GLU A 39 -19.64 -6.12 1.31
C GLU A 39 -19.45 -5.01 0.28
N ALA A 40 -20.48 -4.20 0.07
CA ALA A 40 -20.37 -2.99 -0.71
C ALA A 40 -19.46 -1.98 -0.01
N ILE A 41 -18.56 -1.36 -0.78
CA ILE A 41 -17.67 -0.32 -0.24
C ILE A 41 -18.48 0.99 -0.16
N GLU A 42 -18.95 1.31 1.04
CA GLU A 42 -19.57 2.59 1.31
C GLU A 42 -18.52 3.71 1.31
N GLY A 43 -18.61 4.62 0.36
CA GLY A 43 -17.65 5.70 0.15
C GLY A 43 -16.37 5.19 -0.53
N THR A 44 -15.26 5.15 0.18
CA THR A 44 -13.97 4.73 -0.36
C THR A 44 -13.41 3.50 0.36
N LEU A 45 -12.56 2.73 -0.30
CA LEU A 45 -11.82 1.62 0.33
C LEU A 45 -11.08 2.08 1.59
N ARG A 46 -10.55 3.32 1.60
CA ARG A 46 -9.92 3.91 2.79
C ARG A 46 -10.87 4.00 3.98
N ASN A 47 -12.15 4.30 3.76
CA ASN A 47 -13.14 4.32 4.84
C ASN A 47 -13.31 2.93 5.46
N ALA A 48 -13.37 1.88 4.63
CA ALA A 48 -13.42 0.49 5.10
C ALA A 48 -12.13 0.10 5.86
N MET A 49 -10.95 0.46 5.34
CA MET A 49 -9.67 0.26 6.04
C MET A 49 -9.66 0.92 7.42
N THR A 50 -10.19 2.14 7.53
CA THR A 50 -10.28 2.86 8.82
C THR A 50 -11.24 2.17 9.78
N ARG A 51 -12.38 1.66 9.30
CA ARG A 51 -13.36 0.90 10.09
C ARG A 51 -12.74 -0.41 10.58
N MET A 52 -11.99 -1.11 9.70
CA MET A 52 -11.26 -2.31 10.09
C MET A 52 -10.19 -2.03 11.14
N ALA A 53 -9.36 -1.00 10.94
CA ALA A 53 -8.30 -0.64 11.87
C ALA A 53 -8.83 -0.26 13.27
N ARG A 54 -9.95 0.48 13.33
CA ARG A 54 -10.50 1.01 14.59
C ARG A 54 -11.45 0.06 15.32
N ARG A 55 -12.13 -0.85 14.60
CA ARG A 55 -13.26 -1.62 15.13
C ARG A 55 -13.24 -3.10 14.79
N ALA A 56 -12.28 -3.53 13.95
CA ALA A 56 -12.23 -4.88 13.38
C ALA A 56 -13.61 -5.29 12.79
N GLU A 57 -14.22 -4.40 12.00
CA GLU A 57 -15.63 -4.51 11.60
C GLU A 57 -15.89 -5.64 10.59
N PHE A 58 -14.89 -6.05 9.85
CA PHE A 58 -14.96 -7.09 8.83
C PHE A 58 -14.16 -8.31 9.28
N ASP A 59 -14.49 -9.48 8.75
CA ASP A 59 -13.69 -10.69 8.99
C ASP A 59 -12.40 -10.65 8.18
N LEU A 60 -12.50 -10.19 6.91
CA LEU A 60 -11.38 -10.01 5.99
C LEU A 60 -11.47 -8.61 5.36
N CYS A 61 -10.36 -7.88 5.36
CA CYS A 61 -10.31 -6.55 4.78
C CYS A 61 -8.97 -6.26 4.12
N GLU A 62 -9.02 -5.67 2.93
CA GLU A 62 -7.84 -5.03 2.35
C GLU A 62 -7.48 -3.80 3.17
N MET A 63 -6.22 -3.69 3.58
CA MET A 63 -5.71 -2.61 4.43
C MET A 63 -4.39 -2.08 3.93
N SER A 64 -4.09 -0.81 4.26
CA SER A 64 -2.73 -0.33 4.15
C SER A 64 -1.86 -1.00 5.24
N PRO A 65 -0.62 -1.41 4.92
CA PRO A 65 0.28 -2.04 5.89
C PRO A 65 0.53 -1.17 7.11
N THR A 66 0.65 0.14 6.90
CA THR A 66 0.87 1.12 7.97
C THR A 66 -0.32 1.18 8.92
N SER A 67 -1.57 1.28 8.40
CA SER A 67 -2.77 1.28 9.23
C SER A 67 -2.96 -0.04 9.97
N TYR A 68 -2.64 -1.16 9.33
CA TYR A 68 -2.69 -2.48 9.93
C TYR A 68 -1.71 -2.58 11.12
N LEU A 69 -0.43 -2.22 10.90
CA LEU A 69 0.58 -2.27 11.96
C LEU A 69 0.25 -1.33 13.12
N MET A 70 -0.18 -0.10 12.83
CA MET A 70 -0.59 0.85 13.86
C MET A 70 -1.77 0.31 14.69
N ALA A 71 -2.77 -0.32 14.05
CA ALA A 71 -3.88 -0.95 14.74
C ALA A 71 -3.41 -2.08 15.67
N ARG A 72 -2.49 -2.93 15.20
CA ARG A 72 -1.91 -4.00 16.02
C ARG A 72 -1.11 -3.47 17.21
N LEU A 73 -0.29 -2.46 17.01
CA LEU A 73 0.47 -1.81 18.08
C LEU A 73 -0.45 -1.19 19.15
N ASP A 74 -1.67 -0.77 18.77
CA ASP A 74 -2.72 -0.29 19.69
C ASP A 74 -3.59 -1.42 20.26
N GLY A 75 -3.22 -2.68 20.01
CA GLY A 75 -3.86 -3.85 20.61
C GLY A 75 -4.99 -4.48 19.79
N ALA A 76 -5.21 -4.06 18.55
CA ALA A 76 -6.19 -4.71 17.69
C ALA A 76 -5.81 -6.16 17.39
N SER A 77 -6.76 -7.09 17.59
CA SER A 77 -6.59 -8.50 17.25
C SER A 77 -6.78 -8.70 15.75
N LEU A 78 -5.73 -8.41 14.99
CA LEU A 78 -5.66 -8.58 13.54
C LEU A 78 -4.45 -9.44 13.17
N ILE A 79 -4.56 -10.21 12.10
CA ILE A 79 -3.45 -10.88 11.41
C ILE A 79 -3.47 -10.47 9.94
N ALA A 80 -2.34 -10.50 9.26
CA ALA A 80 -2.28 -10.26 7.83
C ALA A 80 -1.78 -11.48 7.09
N LEU A 81 -2.40 -11.75 5.95
CA LEU A 81 -1.93 -12.74 4.99
C LEU A 81 -0.80 -12.13 4.14
N PRO A 82 0.16 -12.94 3.67
CA PRO A 82 1.17 -12.48 2.71
C PRO A 82 0.58 -12.35 1.29
N VAL A 83 -0.53 -11.65 1.21
CA VAL A 83 -1.27 -11.32 -0.01
C VAL A 83 -1.30 -9.80 -0.14
N PHE A 84 -0.71 -9.28 -1.22
CA PHE A 84 -0.50 -7.86 -1.43
C PHE A 84 -1.17 -7.42 -2.73
N PRO A 85 -2.48 -7.10 -2.69
CA PRO A 85 -3.26 -6.84 -3.89
C PRO A 85 -2.89 -5.53 -4.59
N TYR A 86 -2.25 -4.59 -3.88
CA TYR A 86 -1.86 -3.33 -4.49
C TYR A 86 -0.41 -2.96 -4.19
N ARG A 87 0.33 -2.71 -5.27
CA ARG A 87 1.72 -2.27 -5.28
C ARG A 87 1.94 -1.17 -6.30
N GLN A 88 2.87 -0.27 -6.07
CA GLN A 88 3.24 0.76 -7.04
C GLN A 88 4.62 1.34 -6.78
N PHE A 89 5.24 1.86 -7.83
CA PHE A 89 6.41 2.74 -7.76
C PHE A 89 5.92 4.18 -7.90
N PRO A 90 5.72 4.93 -6.81
CA PRO A 90 4.95 6.18 -6.83
C PRO A 90 5.78 7.44 -7.13
N LEU A 91 6.91 7.32 -7.83
CA LEU A 91 7.79 8.47 -8.13
C LEU A 91 7.17 9.48 -9.12
N ASP A 92 6.13 9.10 -9.85
CA ASP A 92 5.29 9.96 -10.67
C ASP A 92 4.30 10.83 -9.87
N GLN A 93 4.20 10.61 -8.56
CA GLN A 93 3.28 11.31 -7.66
C GLN A 93 3.98 12.37 -6.80
N ILE A 94 5.06 12.95 -7.30
CA ILE A 94 5.74 14.09 -6.68
C ILE A 94 5.64 15.27 -7.64
N VAL A 95 4.87 16.26 -7.23
CA VAL A 95 4.60 17.47 -8.02
C VAL A 95 5.19 18.68 -7.31
N VAL A 96 5.87 19.53 -8.05
CA VAL A 96 6.52 20.75 -7.55
C VAL A 96 5.98 21.98 -8.27
N ARG A 97 5.88 23.10 -7.59
CA ARG A 97 5.58 24.38 -8.24
C ARG A 97 6.76 24.81 -9.10
N SER A 98 6.48 25.30 -10.30
CA SER A 98 7.51 25.69 -11.27
C SER A 98 8.38 26.86 -10.79
N ASP A 99 7.88 27.69 -9.84
CA ASP A 99 8.58 28.83 -9.24
C ASP A 99 9.20 28.53 -7.87
N ALA A 100 9.14 27.27 -7.38
CA ALA A 100 9.64 26.89 -6.06
C ALA A 100 11.17 26.70 -6.00
N GLY A 101 11.88 26.80 -7.13
CA GLY A 101 13.32 26.56 -7.18
C GLY A 101 13.65 25.11 -6.77
N VAL A 102 12.93 24.14 -7.37
CA VAL A 102 13.15 22.70 -7.19
C VAL A 102 13.40 22.11 -8.58
N ASP A 103 14.65 21.79 -8.87
CA ASP A 103 15.07 21.18 -10.13
C ASP A 103 15.32 19.67 -9.97
N GLY A 104 15.44 19.20 -8.72
CA GLY A 104 15.66 17.79 -8.42
C GLY A 104 15.50 17.44 -6.95
N PRO A 105 15.71 16.15 -6.59
CA PRO A 105 15.55 15.67 -5.21
C PRO A 105 16.42 16.42 -4.18
N GLY A 106 17.59 16.87 -4.58
CA GLY A 106 18.51 17.61 -3.69
C GLY A 106 17.99 18.96 -3.20
N ASP A 107 16.99 19.52 -3.88
CA ASP A 107 16.40 20.83 -3.53
C ASP A 107 15.17 20.70 -2.61
N LEU A 108 14.73 19.47 -2.32
CA LEU A 108 13.54 19.21 -1.48
C LEU A 108 13.73 19.50 0.01
N PRO A 109 14.92 19.24 0.64
CA PRO A 109 15.11 19.53 2.05
C PRO A 109 14.82 21.00 2.38
N GLY A 110 14.05 21.21 3.47
CA GLY A 110 13.65 22.55 3.92
C GLY A 110 12.47 23.16 3.16
N LYS A 111 11.96 22.55 2.10
CA LYS A 111 10.74 23.00 1.38
C LYS A 111 9.48 22.71 2.18
N ARG A 112 8.41 23.45 1.85
CA ARG A 112 7.06 23.20 2.38
C ARG A 112 6.41 22.08 1.56
N ILE A 113 6.14 20.94 2.21
CA ILE A 113 5.67 19.73 1.56
C ILE A 113 4.25 19.41 2.01
N GLY A 114 3.34 19.32 1.05
CA GLY A 114 1.97 18.84 1.25
C GLY A 114 1.87 17.33 1.00
N THR A 115 1.16 16.62 1.86
CA THR A 115 0.77 15.22 1.62
C THR A 115 -0.59 14.96 2.26
N ARG A 116 -1.25 13.88 1.86
CA ARG A 116 -2.57 13.57 2.41
C ARG A 116 -2.51 13.25 3.90
N THR A 117 -1.68 12.30 4.29
CA THR A 117 -1.44 11.91 5.68
C THR A 117 -0.01 11.40 5.84
N TRP A 118 0.53 11.43 7.08
CA TRP A 118 1.88 10.98 7.34
C TRP A 118 2.08 9.48 7.09
N ALA A 119 1.13 8.66 7.58
CA ALA A 119 1.19 7.21 7.50
C ALA A 119 0.70 6.61 6.16
N GLN A 120 0.43 7.42 5.13
CA GLN A 120 0.05 6.90 3.82
C GLN A 120 1.22 6.11 3.19
N PRO A 121 1.02 4.84 2.75
CA PRO A 121 2.10 4.03 2.18
C PRO A 121 2.80 4.68 0.98
N THR A 122 2.04 5.34 0.10
CA THR A 122 2.61 6.10 -1.04
C THR A 122 3.66 7.11 -0.56
N GLY A 123 3.31 7.95 0.41
CA GLY A 123 4.23 8.95 0.97
C GLY A 123 5.42 8.30 1.71
N LEU A 124 5.17 7.20 2.45
CA LEU A 124 6.23 6.45 3.11
C LEU A 124 7.27 5.93 2.11
N TRP A 125 6.82 5.28 1.03
CA TRP A 125 7.71 4.75 0.00
C TRP A 125 8.42 5.86 -0.78
N ILE A 126 7.75 6.96 -1.09
CA ILE A 126 8.41 8.12 -1.73
C ILE A 126 9.55 8.63 -0.86
N ARG A 127 9.31 8.89 0.43
CA ARG A 127 10.36 9.35 1.35
C ARG A 127 11.51 8.35 1.45
N GLU A 128 11.22 7.03 1.49
CA GLU A 128 12.26 6.01 1.51
C GLU A 128 13.04 5.93 0.21
N MET A 129 12.39 6.06 -0.95
CA MET A 129 13.06 6.11 -2.24
C MET A 129 13.96 7.35 -2.38
N LEU A 130 13.45 8.53 -2.00
CA LEU A 130 14.23 9.77 -2.02
C LEU A 130 15.46 9.65 -1.13
N ARG A 131 15.30 9.15 0.09
CA ARG A 131 16.41 8.95 1.02
C ARG A 131 17.43 7.94 0.48
N SER A 132 16.97 6.77 0.03
CA SER A 132 17.88 5.66 -0.32
C SER A 132 18.54 5.82 -1.70
N GLN A 133 17.95 6.60 -2.61
CA GLN A 133 18.45 6.78 -3.99
C GLN A 133 19.20 8.09 -4.19
N TYR A 134 18.78 9.14 -3.47
CA TYR A 134 19.31 10.50 -3.68
C TYR A 134 19.91 11.11 -2.42
N ASP A 135 20.03 10.33 -1.33
CA ASP A 135 20.46 10.84 0.00
C ASP A 135 19.62 12.06 0.45
N CYS A 136 18.36 12.11 0.03
CA CYS A 136 17.45 13.21 0.30
C CYS A 136 16.61 12.89 1.54
N ASP A 137 17.00 13.51 2.67
CA ASP A 137 16.24 13.42 3.93
C ASP A 137 15.32 14.63 4.08
N LEU A 138 14.03 14.37 4.27
CA LEU A 138 12.98 15.39 4.37
C LEU A 138 12.59 15.72 5.83
N LYS A 139 13.41 15.31 6.81
CA LYS A 139 13.10 15.51 8.24
C LYS A 139 12.96 16.99 8.63
N ASP A 140 13.75 17.87 8.00
CA ASP A 140 13.77 19.31 8.27
C ASP A 140 12.80 20.11 7.37
N SER A 141 11.95 19.43 6.60
CA SER A 141 10.95 20.05 5.73
C SER A 141 9.70 20.45 6.51
N GLY A 142 9.02 21.51 6.06
CA GLY A 142 7.72 21.91 6.62
C GLY A 142 6.60 21.03 6.07
N TRP A 143 5.90 20.30 6.94
CA TRP A 143 4.85 19.37 6.52
C TRP A 143 3.44 19.92 6.66
N THR A 144 2.60 19.72 5.65
CA THR A 144 1.18 20.08 5.63
C THR A 144 0.33 18.85 5.29
N PHE A 145 -0.71 18.59 6.09
CA PHE A 145 -1.61 17.46 5.88
C PHE A 145 -3.03 17.92 5.56
N VAL A 146 -3.63 17.30 4.51
CA VAL A 146 -4.99 17.63 4.05
C VAL A 146 -6.04 16.61 4.51
N ALA A 147 -5.64 15.56 5.22
CA ALA A 147 -6.55 14.58 5.80
C ALA A 147 -6.06 14.05 7.14
N GLU A 148 -6.97 13.47 7.90
CA GLU A 148 -6.65 12.79 9.14
C GLU A 148 -6.02 11.42 8.87
N ASP A 149 -4.99 11.06 9.66
CA ASP A 149 -4.47 9.70 9.64
C ASP A 149 -5.56 8.72 10.14
N PRO A 150 -5.63 7.52 9.57
CA PRO A 150 -6.61 6.51 10.00
C PRO A 150 -6.51 6.18 11.50
N PHE A 151 -5.34 6.42 12.07
CA PHE A 151 -5.02 6.11 13.46
C PHE A 151 -4.60 7.37 14.22
N PRO A 152 -5.19 7.67 15.41
CA PRO A 152 -4.89 8.90 16.16
C PRO A 152 -3.48 8.93 16.76
N GLY A 153 -2.86 7.76 16.99
CA GLY A 153 -1.51 7.62 17.57
C GLY A 153 -0.35 7.79 16.59
N VAL A 154 -0.60 8.16 15.33
CA VAL A 154 0.47 8.41 14.36
C VAL A 154 1.30 9.61 14.78
N ARG A 155 2.59 9.40 15.05
CA ARG A 155 3.53 10.49 15.29
C ARG A 155 3.84 11.19 13.98
N ARG A 156 3.63 12.48 13.96
CA ARG A 156 3.92 13.37 12.82
C ARG A 156 5.19 14.17 13.10
N PRO A 157 5.87 14.69 12.05
CA PRO A 157 6.96 15.64 12.22
C PRO A 157 6.55 16.86 13.05
N GLU A 158 7.46 17.42 13.82
CA GLU A 158 7.19 18.64 14.59
C GLU A 158 6.82 19.82 13.68
N GLY A 159 5.97 20.70 14.18
CA GLY A 159 5.57 21.92 13.46
C GLY A 159 4.70 21.70 12.21
N TRP A 160 4.10 20.51 12.06
CA TRP A 160 3.21 20.25 10.94
C TRP A 160 1.97 21.17 10.94
N VAL A 161 1.44 21.45 9.74
CA VAL A 161 0.29 22.33 9.53
C VAL A 161 -0.94 21.49 9.17
N ASP A 162 -2.07 21.77 9.80
CA ASP A 162 -3.38 21.14 9.50
C ASP A 162 -4.12 21.95 8.44
N ARG A 163 -4.38 21.34 7.31
CA ARG A 163 -5.17 21.88 6.20
C ARG A 163 -6.25 20.87 5.76
N ARG A 164 -6.84 20.15 6.73
CA ARG A 164 -7.90 19.18 6.44
C ARG A 164 -9.10 19.82 5.74
N GLY A 165 -9.56 19.16 4.68
CA GLY A 165 -10.65 19.65 3.83
C GLY A 165 -10.18 20.39 2.59
N GLU A 166 -8.91 20.79 2.51
CA GLU A 166 -8.30 21.33 1.32
C GLU A 166 -7.72 20.20 0.42
N THR A 167 -7.30 20.53 -0.79
CA THR A 167 -6.66 19.59 -1.71
C THR A 167 -5.19 19.92 -1.88
N LEU A 168 -4.36 18.95 -2.22
CA LEU A 168 -2.95 19.19 -2.53
C LEU A 168 -2.79 20.12 -3.72
N ALA A 169 -3.69 20.03 -4.71
CA ALA A 169 -3.69 20.91 -5.88
C ALA A 169 -3.97 22.37 -5.52
N SER A 170 -4.96 22.65 -4.63
CA SER A 170 -5.23 24.02 -4.18
C SER A 170 -4.07 24.58 -3.37
N LEU A 171 -3.45 23.78 -2.49
CA LEU A 171 -2.30 24.22 -1.70
C LEU A 171 -1.09 24.59 -2.57
N LEU A 172 -0.85 23.86 -3.67
CA LEU A 172 0.18 24.23 -4.65
C LEU A 172 -0.18 25.53 -5.37
N ALA A 173 -1.41 25.63 -5.90
CA ALA A 173 -1.87 26.79 -6.66
C ALA A 173 -1.83 28.09 -5.83
N GLU A 174 -2.19 28.01 -4.54
CA GLU A 174 -2.20 29.14 -3.60
C GLU A 174 -0.82 29.42 -2.97
N GLY A 175 0.18 28.58 -3.26
CA GLY A 175 1.54 28.74 -2.73
C GLY A 175 1.68 28.44 -1.25
N HIS A 176 0.77 27.67 -0.67
CA HIS A 176 0.87 27.22 0.71
C HIS A 176 1.92 26.10 0.87
N VAL A 177 2.13 25.30 -0.16
CA VAL A 177 3.20 24.31 -0.24
C VAL A 177 4.00 24.50 -1.53
N ASP A 178 5.25 24.08 -1.52
CA ASP A 178 6.16 24.12 -2.67
C ASP A 178 6.13 22.81 -3.44
N VAL A 179 5.84 21.71 -2.71
CA VAL A 179 5.88 20.34 -3.20
C VAL A 179 4.64 19.59 -2.69
N ALA A 180 4.05 18.74 -3.52
CA ALA A 180 3.03 17.78 -3.11
C ALA A 180 3.53 16.35 -3.31
N ILE A 181 3.36 15.50 -2.30
CA ILE A 181 3.65 14.08 -2.34
C ILE A 181 2.34 13.29 -2.29
N GLY A 182 2.16 12.39 -3.28
CA GLY A 182 0.94 11.58 -3.44
C GLY A 182 -0.13 12.28 -4.28
N LEU A 183 0.27 13.14 -5.20
CA LEU A 183 -0.56 13.81 -6.20
C LEU A 183 -0.20 13.27 -7.59
N ALA A 184 -1.15 12.59 -8.25
CA ALA A 184 -0.92 12.01 -9.57
C ALA A 184 -1.15 13.01 -10.71
N GLU A 185 -2.04 14.00 -10.51
CA GLU A 185 -2.32 15.04 -11.49
C GLU A 185 -1.38 16.23 -11.28
N VAL A 186 -0.91 16.81 -12.38
CA VAL A 186 -0.04 17.99 -12.35
C VAL A 186 -0.89 19.24 -12.62
N PRO A 187 -1.14 20.08 -11.61
CA PRO A 187 -1.89 21.33 -11.79
C PRO A 187 -1.14 22.36 -12.66
N ASP A 188 -1.86 23.35 -13.17
CA ASP A 188 -1.27 24.48 -13.87
C ASP A 188 -0.22 25.21 -12.97
N GLY A 189 0.88 25.62 -13.56
CA GLY A 189 1.99 26.25 -12.84
C GLY A 189 2.85 25.29 -12.01
N CYS A 190 2.63 23.97 -12.15
CA CYS A 190 3.40 22.93 -11.51
C CYS A 190 4.06 22.00 -12.55
N GLN A 191 4.99 21.19 -12.08
CA GLN A 191 5.66 20.18 -12.89
C GLN A 191 5.93 18.91 -12.04
N PRO A 192 6.08 17.73 -12.67
CA PRO A 192 6.54 16.56 -11.94
C PRO A 192 8.01 16.75 -11.52
N LEU A 193 8.39 16.26 -10.35
CA LEU A 193 9.78 16.27 -9.90
C LEU A 193 10.70 15.49 -10.83
N PHE A 194 10.21 14.33 -11.30
CA PHE A 194 10.96 13.49 -12.22
C PHE A 194 10.37 13.54 -13.63
N GLY A 195 11.16 13.97 -14.61
CA GLY A 195 10.75 13.92 -16.02
C GLY A 195 10.59 12.50 -16.57
N LYS A 196 11.22 11.52 -15.93
CA LYS A 196 11.21 10.10 -16.33
C LYS A 196 11.02 9.15 -15.13
N PRO A 197 9.89 9.20 -14.45
CA PRO A 197 9.68 8.46 -13.20
C PRO A 197 9.83 6.93 -13.35
N VAL A 198 9.56 6.38 -14.52
CA VAL A 198 9.76 4.95 -14.81
C VAL A 198 11.24 4.57 -14.83
N GLU A 199 12.11 5.43 -15.37
CA GLU A 199 13.56 5.18 -15.38
C GLU A 199 14.11 5.22 -13.95
N GLU A 200 13.65 6.16 -13.13
CA GLU A 200 14.00 6.28 -11.71
C GLU A 200 13.53 5.05 -10.90
N ALA A 201 12.31 4.59 -11.16
CA ALA A 201 11.78 3.38 -10.55
C ALA A 201 12.58 2.13 -10.95
N ARG A 202 13.00 2.02 -12.22
CA ARG A 202 13.88 0.95 -12.69
C ARG A 202 15.23 0.97 -12.00
N ALA A 203 15.83 2.14 -11.84
CA ALA A 203 17.11 2.29 -11.15
C ALA A 203 17.00 1.84 -9.68
N TRP A 204 15.93 2.24 -9.00
CA TRP A 204 15.65 1.82 -7.63
C TRP A 204 15.42 0.30 -7.54
N TYR A 205 14.58 -0.27 -8.41
CA TYR A 205 14.33 -1.71 -8.46
C TYR A 205 15.59 -2.53 -8.81
N ALA A 206 16.42 -2.06 -9.72
CA ALA A 206 17.67 -2.73 -10.08
C ALA A 206 18.62 -2.89 -8.89
N ARG A 207 18.62 -1.90 -7.99
CA ARG A 207 19.44 -1.87 -6.78
C ARG A 207 18.84 -2.67 -5.62
N THR A 208 17.54 -2.57 -5.41
CA THR A 208 16.87 -3.11 -4.21
C THR A 208 16.18 -4.44 -4.43
N ARG A 209 15.73 -4.71 -5.65
CA ARG A 209 14.85 -5.83 -6.02
C ARG A 209 13.49 -5.81 -5.31
N LEU A 210 13.14 -4.71 -4.65
CA LEU A 210 11.88 -4.56 -3.95
C LEU A 210 10.80 -3.99 -4.87
N VAL A 211 9.58 -4.50 -4.75
CA VAL A 211 8.37 -3.90 -5.33
C VAL A 211 7.53 -3.37 -4.17
N PRO A 212 7.39 -2.05 -4.02
CA PRO A 212 6.73 -1.45 -2.87
C PRO A 212 5.31 -1.95 -2.67
N VAL A 213 4.97 -2.32 -1.42
CA VAL A 213 3.62 -2.78 -1.04
C VAL A 213 2.81 -1.62 -0.50
N ASN A 214 1.61 -1.43 -1.05
CA ASN A 214 0.68 -0.38 -0.63
C ASN A 214 -0.49 -0.94 0.15
N HIS A 215 -0.95 -2.15 -0.18
CA HIS A 215 -2.02 -2.82 0.55
C HIS A 215 -1.67 -4.29 0.81
N LEU A 216 -2.29 -4.84 1.85
CA LEU A 216 -2.27 -6.24 2.23
C LEU A 216 -3.68 -6.71 2.59
N ILE A 217 -3.88 -8.03 2.70
CA ILE A 217 -5.14 -8.62 3.18
C ILE A 217 -4.99 -8.93 4.68
N ALA A 218 -5.86 -8.34 5.49
CA ALA A 218 -5.93 -8.58 6.93
C ALA A 218 -7.19 -9.38 7.31
N LEU A 219 -7.05 -10.20 8.34
CA LEU A 219 -8.13 -10.98 8.98
C LEU A 219 -8.28 -10.56 10.43
N ARG A 220 -9.48 -10.71 10.99
CA ARG A 220 -9.64 -10.68 12.46
C ARG A 220 -8.89 -11.85 13.08
N GLY A 221 -8.29 -11.59 14.25
CA GLY A 221 -7.45 -12.57 14.93
C GLY A 221 -8.17 -13.85 15.37
N GLU A 222 -9.49 -13.82 15.55
CA GLU A 222 -10.31 -15.01 15.83
C GLU A 222 -10.30 -16.03 14.69
N HIS A 223 -9.98 -15.60 13.47
CA HIS A 223 -9.83 -16.45 12.29
C HIS A 223 -8.40 -16.95 12.08
N ARG A 224 -7.53 -16.80 13.07
CA ARG A 224 -6.17 -17.33 13.03
C ARG A 224 -6.18 -18.85 13.10
N ASP A 225 -6.26 -19.46 11.94
CA ASP A 225 -6.20 -20.91 11.73
C ASP A 225 -5.31 -21.21 10.53
N PRO A 226 -4.26 -22.05 10.64
CA PRO A 226 -3.33 -22.31 9.54
C PRO A 226 -3.99 -22.92 8.30
N GLU A 227 -5.04 -23.75 8.46
CA GLU A 227 -5.75 -24.33 7.33
C GLU A 227 -6.57 -23.25 6.60
N LEU A 228 -7.23 -22.37 7.36
CA LEU A 228 -8.01 -21.25 6.80
C LEU A 228 -7.11 -20.23 6.10
N THR A 229 -6.02 -19.82 6.73
CA THR A 229 -5.09 -18.84 6.15
C THR A 229 -4.40 -19.39 4.90
N GLY A 230 -4.00 -20.67 4.90
CA GLY A 230 -3.45 -21.35 3.73
C GLY A 230 -4.46 -21.44 2.59
N GLU A 231 -5.72 -21.77 2.90
CA GLU A 231 -6.80 -21.81 1.91
C GLU A 231 -7.05 -20.46 1.27
N LEU A 232 -7.10 -19.38 2.07
CA LEU A 232 -7.26 -18.02 1.57
C LEU A 232 -6.10 -17.63 0.66
N CYS A 233 -4.85 -17.86 1.06
CA CYS A 233 -3.68 -17.58 0.22
C CYS A 233 -3.77 -18.30 -1.12
N ARG A 234 -4.19 -19.58 -1.11
CA ARG A 234 -4.38 -20.37 -2.35
C ARG A 234 -5.49 -19.81 -3.24
N MET A 235 -6.60 -19.35 -2.66
CA MET A 235 -7.69 -18.72 -3.42
C MET A 235 -7.24 -17.43 -4.10
N PHE A 236 -6.54 -16.54 -3.38
CA PHE A 236 -5.99 -15.31 -3.95
C PHE A 236 -4.96 -15.59 -5.04
N GLU A 237 -4.07 -16.56 -4.82
CA GLU A 237 -3.08 -16.97 -5.82
C GLU A 237 -3.74 -17.55 -7.08
N ALA A 238 -4.78 -18.38 -6.93
CA ALA A 238 -5.52 -18.94 -8.05
C ALA A 238 -6.20 -17.84 -8.89
N ALA A 239 -6.84 -16.86 -8.25
CA ALA A 239 -7.48 -15.74 -8.94
C ALA A 239 -6.44 -14.89 -9.70
N LYS A 240 -5.30 -14.60 -9.08
CA LYS A 240 -4.20 -13.87 -9.72
C LYS A 240 -3.64 -14.62 -10.92
N ARG A 241 -3.38 -15.93 -10.79
CA ARG A 241 -2.88 -16.76 -11.89
C ARG A 241 -3.83 -16.78 -13.08
N GLU A 242 -5.14 -16.89 -12.84
CA GLU A 242 -6.15 -16.83 -13.91
C GLU A 242 -6.10 -15.49 -14.64
N PHE A 243 -6.07 -14.38 -13.89
CA PHE A 243 -5.95 -13.04 -14.46
C PHE A 243 -4.68 -12.90 -15.31
N LEU A 244 -3.52 -13.29 -14.78
CA LEU A 244 -2.24 -13.17 -15.50
C LEU A 244 -2.23 -13.98 -16.81
N ALA A 245 -2.81 -15.18 -16.83
CA ALA A 245 -2.93 -16.00 -18.03
C ALA A 245 -3.82 -15.34 -19.09
N ILE A 246 -4.95 -14.73 -18.69
CA ILE A 246 -5.85 -14.01 -19.59
C ILE A 246 -5.17 -12.73 -20.11
N ALA A 247 -4.56 -11.96 -19.21
CA ALA A 247 -3.88 -10.71 -19.55
C ALA A 247 -2.75 -10.93 -20.55
N ASP A 248 -1.99 -12.02 -20.41
CA ASP A 248 -0.91 -12.40 -21.32
C ASP A 248 -1.44 -12.81 -22.70
N ALA A 249 -2.47 -13.67 -22.73
CA ALA A 249 -3.10 -14.12 -23.97
C ALA A 249 -3.72 -12.97 -24.78
N CYS A 250 -4.21 -11.92 -24.11
CA CYS A 250 -4.84 -10.76 -24.75
C CYS A 250 -3.87 -9.58 -24.97
N GLY A 251 -2.61 -9.66 -24.52
CA GLY A 251 -1.67 -8.55 -24.55
C GLY A 251 -2.08 -7.38 -23.63
N LEU A 252 -2.96 -7.63 -22.67
CA LEU A 252 -3.55 -6.64 -21.74
C LEU A 252 -2.96 -6.81 -20.34
N ALA A 253 -1.97 -6.02 -20.00
CA ALA A 253 -1.38 -6.07 -18.66
C ALA A 253 -2.25 -5.36 -17.58
N GLY A 254 -3.28 -4.62 -17.99
CA GLY A 254 -4.13 -3.84 -17.08
C GLY A 254 -3.39 -2.71 -16.33
N PRO A 255 -4.13 -1.79 -15.70
CA PRO A 255 -3.53 -0.61 -15.05
C PRO A 255 -2.72 -0.95 -13.79
N GLU A 256 -2.93 -2.09 -13.18
CA GLU A 256 -2.25 -2.50 -11.94
C GLU A 256 -0.95 -3.25 -12.21
N VAL A 257 -0.93 -4.11 -13.21
CA VAL A 257 0.21 -4.99 -13.52
C VAL A 257 1.13 -4.39 -14.58
N GLY A 258 0.58 -3.67 -15.56
CA GLY A 258 1.35 -3.08 -16.67
C GLY A 258 2.48 -2.15 -16.21
N PRO A 259 2.22 -1.15 -15.36
CA PRO A 259 3.26 -0.28 -14.83
C PRO A 259 4.33 -1.03 -14.04
N LEU A 260 3.95 -2.03 -13.27
CA LEU A 260 4.91 -2.86 -12.52
C LEU A 260 5.78 -3.71 -13.44
N ARG A 261 5.20 -4.35 -14.48
CA ARG A 261 5.94 -5.09 -15.50
C ARG A 261 6.92 -4.19 -16.27
N LEU A 262 6.49 -2.96 -16.56
CA LEU A 262 7.34 -1.98 -17.24
C LEU A 262 8.61 -1.65 -16.45
N VAL A 263 8.51 -1.62 -15.10
CA VAL A 263 9.65 -1.36 -14.22
C VAL A 263 10.47 -2.62 -13.98
N THR A 264 9.83 -3.72 -13.62
CA THR A 264 10.49 -4.92 -13.10
C THR A 264 10.94 -5.90 -14.19
N GLY A 265 10.26 -5.91 -15.33
CA GLY A 265 10.41 -6.96 -16.36
C GLY A 265 9.86 -8.34 -15.96
N LEU A 266 9.20 -8.44 -14.79
CA LEU A 266 8.67 -9.71 -14.29
C LEU A 266 7.34 -10.06 -14.98
N TYR A 267 7.10 -11.34 -15.20
CA TYR A 267 5.80 -11.86 -15.63
C TYR A 267 4.74 -11.64 -14.55
N ASP A 268 5.03 -12.06 -13.31
CA ASP A 268 4.23 -11.76 -12.12
C ASP A 268 4.95 -10.73 -11.24
N PRO A 269 4.56 -9.45 -11.28
CA PRO A 269 5.12 -8.42 -10.43
C PRO A 269 4.36 -8.26 -9.09
N LEU A 270 3.37 -9.14 -8.83
CA LEU A 270 2.56 -9.19 -7.61
C LEU A 270 2.79 -10.50 -6.85
N PRO A 271 4.02 -10.84 -6.45
CA PRO A 271 4.27 -12.09 -5.76
C PRO A 271 3.51 -12.13 -4.43
N TYR A 272 2.83 -13.25 -4.16
CA TYR A 272 2.22 -13.59 -2.88
C TYR A 272 3.11 -14.59 -2.14
N GLY A 273 2.82 -14.83 -0.86
CA GLY A 273 3.61 -15.70 0.00
C GLY A 273 4.68 -14.95 0.79
N TRP A 274 5.08 -15.55 1.92
CA TRP A 274 6.06 -14.96 2.82
C TRP A 274 7.44 -14.87 2.18
N SER A 275 7.97 -15.98 1.65
CA SER A 275 9.34 -16.05 1.15
C SER A 275 9.64 -15.04 0.03
N ALA A 276 8.64 -14.75 -0.81
CA ALA A 276 8.78 -13.77 -1.88
C ALA A 276 8.67 -12.31 -1.40
N ASN A 277 8.27 -12.08 -0.14
CA ASN A 277 7.94 -10.77 0.39
C ASN A 277 8.67 -10.39 1.68
N GLU A 278 9.48 -11.26 2.26
CA GLU A 278 10.20 -11.00 3.49
C GLU A 278 11.04 -9.71 3.42
N ASP A 279 11.81 -9.54 2.35
CA ASP A 279 12.66 -8.36 2.16
C ASP A 279 11.85 -7.05 2.06
N VAL A 280 10.75 -7.03 1.32
CA VAL A 280 9.92 -5.82 1.19
C VAL A 280 9.16 -5.51 2.47
N CYS A 281 8.74 -6.54 3.23
CA CYS A 281 8.15 -6.37 4.56
C CYS A 281 9.18 -5.79 5.54
N GLY A 282 10.41 -6.28 5.51
CA GLY A 282 11.52 -5.75 6.32
C GLY A 282 11.84 -4.29 5.96
N ALA A 283 11.91 -3.97 4.67
CA ALA A 283 12.13 -2.60 4.22
C ALA A 283 10.99 -1.65 4.64
N LEU A 284 9.75 -2.12 4.61
CA LEU A 284 8.58 -1.34 5.04
C LEU A 284 8.64 -1.03 6.55
N THR A 285 8.85 -2.05 7.38
CA THR A 285 8.91 -1.87 8.84
C THR A 285 10.09 -0.99 9.26
N GLU A 286 11.24 -1.14 8.62
CA GLU A 286 12.41 -0.28 8.83
C GLU A 286 12.14 1.16 8.40
N ALA A 287 11.44 1.38 7.27
CA ALA A 287 11.04 2.72 6.83
C ALA A 287 10.05 3.37 7.80
N MET A 288 9.10 2.63 8.35
CA MET A 288 8.19 3.11 9.39
C MET A 288 8.94 3.55 10.65
N TYR A 289 9.91 2.76 11.11
CA TYR A 289 10.74 3.10 12.26
C TYR A 289 11.57 4.36 12.01
N ARG A 290 12.30 4.44 10.88
CA ARG A 290 13.11 5.62 10.53
C ARG A 290 12.31 6.89 10.41
N GLN A 291 11.07 6.79 9.95
CA GLN A 291 10.16 7.93 9.79
C GLN A 291 9.37 8.23 11.07
N GLY A 292 9.72 7.60 12.19
CA GLY A 292 9.14 7.88 13.50
C GLY A 292 7.70 7.43 13.69
N MET A 293 7.22 6.50 12.86
CA MET A 293 5.83 6.00 12.96
C MET A 293 5.64 4.99 14.09
N CYS A 294 6.72 4.35 14.56
CA CYS A 294 6.72 3.40 15.67
C CYS A 294 7.95 3.59 16.55
N ASP A 295 7.87 3.18 17.83
CA ASP A 295 8.91 3.40 18.83
C ASP A 295 10.11 2.45 18.70
N GLY A 296 9.96 1.33 17.99
CA GLY A 296 10.98 0.33 17.82
C GLY A 296 10.94 -0.30 16.43
N ARG A 297 12.05 -0.98 16.10
CA ARG A 297 12.10 -1.78 14.87
C ARG A 297 11.22 -2.99 15.03
N LEU A 298 10.32 -3.20 14.08
CA LEU A 298 9.46 -4.37 14.02
C LEU A 298 10.07 -5.39 13.05
N PRO A 299 10.25 -6.65 13.47
CA PRO A 299 10.65 -7.71 12.54
C PRO A 299 9.65 -7.85 11.39
N ALA A 300 10.13 -8.16 10.20
CA ALA A 300 9.27 -8.38 9.03
C ALA A 300 8.17 -9.43 9.30
N ALA A 301 8.52 -10.49 10.05
CA ALA A 301 7.59 -11.56 10.43
C ALA A 301 6.42 -11.10 11.34
N GLU A 302 6.49 -9.90 11.91
CA GLU A 302 5.36 -9.32 12.64
C GLU A 302 4.36 -8.63 11.72
N LEU A 303 4.73 -8.33 10.48
CA LEU A 303 3.83 -7.71 9.53
C LEU A 303 2.79 -8.69 9.00
N VAL A 304 3.20 -9.89 8.61
CA VAL A 304 2.31 -10.89 8.01
C VAL A 304 2.57 -12.28 8.56
N GLU A 305 1.58 -13.16 8.48
CA GLU A 305 1.74 -14.59 8.80
C GLU A 305 2.70 -15.25 7.80
N ALA A 306 3.58 -16.12 8.30
CA ALA A 306 4.54 -16.87 7.48
C ALA A 306 3.83 -18.03 6.76
N VAL A 307 3.01 -17.72 5.77
CA VAL A 307 2.24 -18.67 4.95
C VAL A 307 2.71 -18.60 3.51
N GLU A 308 2.81 -19.75 2.86
CA GLU A 308 3.08 -19.85 1.42
C GLU A 308 1.80 -20.29 0.70
N PRO A 309 1.47 -19.71 -0.47
CA PRO A 309 0.42 -20.24 -1.33
C PRO A 309 0.90 -21.57 -1.92
N ALA A 310 0.11 -22.60 -1.74
CA ALA A 310 0.42 -23.96 -2.23
C ALA A 310 0.34 -24.04 -3.76
#